data_ed618608ba3f8b51c560c9a49f793640
#
_entry.id   ed618608ba3f8b51c560c9a49f793640
#
_cell.length_a   1.000
_cell.length_b   1.000
_cell.length_c   1.000
_cell.angle_alpha   90.00
_cell.angle_beta   90.00
_cell.angle_gamma   90.00
#
_symmetry.space_group_name_H-M   'P 1'
#
loop_
_entity.id
_entity.type
_entity.pdbx_description
1 polymer ?
#
loop_
_entity_poly.entity_id
_entity_poly.type
_entity_poly.pdbx_seq_one_letter_code
_entity_poly.pdbx_strand_id
1 'polypeptide(L)'
;MATQIGLKIFEEAFKGFEDQYVLIGGSATQLAMENAGQQFTRTTKDLDIVVIVDALTPEFIERFWEFVKAGQYEIQQKSDSTRQFYRFKKPETAGYPFMLELFSRKPDFLREGDISDIRAIPLAEDVSSLSAILLDDDYYGLIQRDRRDGVIWVDAPILSPLKAKAWLDLSGRKRAGEKIDSDDIKKHLRDVLRLVSILPSDFKYELPQSIKQDMEQFLDQAKDESVDLSGLNHPKGSNLADVLNQIKQAFL
;
A
#
# COMPACT_ATOMS: atom_id res chain seq x y z
N MET A 1 -3.95 -15.42 -15.61
CA MET A 1 -3.64 -14.61 -14.42
C MET A 1 -2.33 -13.88 -14.69
N ALA A 2 -2.33 -12.55 -14.70
CA ALA A 2 -1.10 -11.77 -14.82
C ALA A 2 -0.36 -11.91 -13.48
N THR A 3 0.66 -12.75 -13.45
CA THR A 3 1.48 -12.94 -12.26
C THR A 3 2.27 -11.67 -12.01
N GLN A 4 2.18 -11.08 -10.83
CA GLN A 4 3.01 -9.95 -10.43
C GLN A 4 4.49 -10.32 -10.56
N ILE A 5 5.25 -9.47 -11.26
CA ILE A 5 6.68 -9.66 -11.38
C ILE A 5 7.31 -9.55 -9.99
N GLY A 6 8.00 -10.59 -9.58
CA GLY A 6 8.72 -10.65 -8.30
C GLY A 6 7.90 -11.11 -7.08
N LEU A 7 6.55 -11.08 -7.14
CA LEU A 7 5.75 -11.51 -5.99
C LEU A 7 6.01 -12.98 -5.63
N LYS A 8 6.05 -13.88 -6.60
CA LYS A 8 6.31 -15.31 -6.31
C LYS A 8 7.67 -15.56 -5.67
N ILE A 9 8.71 -14.88 -6.16
CA ILE A 9 10.06 -15.00 -5.58
C ILE A 9 10.04 -14.48 -4.13
N PHE A 10 9.30 -13.39 -3.88
CA PHE A 10 9.15 -12.86 -2.54
C PHE A 10 8.37 -13.84 -1.63
N GLU A 11 7.23 -14.36 -2.07
CA GLU A 11 6.44 -15.33 -1.30
C GLU A 11 7.24 -16.61 -0.97
N GLU A 12 7.99 -17.13 -1.92
CA GLU A 12 8.87 -18.29 -1.68
C GLU A 12 9.98 -17.99 -0.66
N ALA A 13 10.58 -16.81 -0.75
CA ALA A 13 11.65 -16.40 0.18
C ALA A 13 11.14 -16.18 1.60
N PHE A 14 9.89 -15.72 1.76
CA PHE A 14 9.30 -15.39 3.06
C PHE A 14 8.26 -16.41 3.54
N LYS A 15 8.27 -17.58 2.96
CA LYS A 15 7.43 -18.69 3.41
C LYS A 15 7.74 -19.04 4.88
N GLY A 16 6.71 -19.03 5.72
CA GLY A 16 6.81 -19.24 7.17
C GLY A 16 7.01 -17.96 7.98
N PHE A 17 7.01 -16.80 7.32
CA PHE A 17 7.05 -15.47 7.96
C PHE A 17 5.81 -14.63 7.67
N GLU A 18 4.73 -15.25 7.21
CA GLU A 18 3.51 -14.57 6.76
C GLU A 18 2.83 -13.75 7.88
N ASP A 19 3.15 -14.03 9.13
CA ASP A 19 2.70 -13.31 10.31
C ASP A 19 3.51 -12.04 10.62
N GLN A 20 4.66 -11.84 9.98
CA GLN A 20 5.60 -10.76 10.30
C GLN A 20 5.53 -9.57 9.34
N TYR A 21 4.80 -9.70 8.25
CA TYR A 21 4.63 -8.63 7.27
C TYR A 21 3.24 -8.64 6.63
N VAL A 22 2.90 -7.55 5.99
CA VAL A 22 1.70 -7.46 5.17
C VAL A 22 1.94 -6.54 3.98
N LEU A 23 1.44 -6.93 2.82
CA LEU A 23 1.47 -6.10 1.62
C LEU A 23 0.32 -5.10 1.63
N ILE A 24 0.63 -3.87 1.22
CA ILE A 24 -0.32 -2.81 0.98
C ILE A 24 -0.17 -2.28 -0.47
N GLY A 25 -0.69 -1.13 -0.76
CA GLY A 25 -0.40 -0.42 -2.00
C GLY A 25 -0.98 -1.06 -3.26
N GLY A 26 -0.23 -0.98 -4.34
CA GLY A 26 -0.65 -1.46 -5.66
C GLY A 26 -0.75 -2.97 -5.74
N SER A 27 0.21 -3.67 -5.15
CA SER A 27 0.29 -5.13 -5.13
C SER A 27 -0.87 -5.74 -4.35
N ALA A 28 -1.17 -5.21 -3.18
CA ALA A 28 -2.33 -5.65 -2.40
C ALA A 28 -3.65 -5.36 -3.13
N THR A 29 -3.76 -4.21 -3.83
CA THR A 29 -4.94 -3.90 -4.65
C THR A 29 -5.15 -4.96 -5.73
N GLN A 30 -4.08 -5.37 -6.42
CA GLN A 30 -4.17 -6.42 -7.44
C GLN A 30 -4.61 -7.75 -6.83
N LEU A 31 -3.99 -8.16 -5.71
CA LEU A 31 -4.33 -9.42 -5.02
C LEU A 31 -5.79 -9.43 -4.53
N ALA A 32 -6.28 -8.33 -3.97
CA ALA A 32 -7.67 -8.19 -3.55
C ALA A 32 -8.64 -8.33 -4.73
N MET A 33 -8.35 -7.70 -5.88
CA MET A 33 -9.17 -7.81 -7.08
C MET A 33 -9.16 -9.23 -7.66
N GLU A 34 -7.98 -9.86 -7.77
CA GLU A 34 -7.84 -11.23 -8.27
C GLU A 34 -8.54 -12.24 -7.35
N ASN A 35 -8.44 -12.08 -6.03
CA ASN A 35 -9.14 -12.90 -5.04
C ASN A 35 -10.67 -12.79 -5.16
N ALA A 36 -11.18 -11.62 -5.55
CA ALA A 36 -12.60 -11.39 -5.84
C ALA A 36 -13.01 -11.86 -7.26
N GLY A 37 -12.12 -12.52 -8.00
CA GLY A 37 -12.39 -12.99 -9.37
C GLY A 37 -12.45 -11.87 -10.43
N GLN A 38 -11.97 -10.68 -10.10
CA GLN A 38 -11.99 -9.53 -11.00
C GLN A 38 -10.65 -9.36 -11.73
N GLN A 39 -10.70 -8.83 -12.95
CA GLN A 39 -9.50 -8.50 -13.71
C GLN A 39 -8.86 -7.21 -13.17
N PHE A 40 -7.54 -7.24 -13.03
CA PHE A 40 -6.73 -6.07 -12.74
C PHE A 40 -5.77 -5.82 -13.90
N THR A 41 -6.00 -4.74 -14.63
CA THR A 41 -5.30 -4.46 -15.90
C THR A 41 -3.96 -3.74 -15.72
N ARG A 42 -3.72 -3.14 -14.55
CA ARG A 42 -2.47 -2.45 -14.23
C ARG A 42 -1.45 -3.45 -13.68
N THR A 43 -0.28 -3.55 -14.33
CA THR A 43 0.84 -4.34 -13.79
C THR A 43 1.54 -3.54 -12.69
N THR A 44 1.60 -4.09 -11.50
CA THR A 44 2.39 -3.56 -10.39
C THR A 44 3.72 -4.30 -10.33
N LYS A 45 4.82 -3.55 -10.25
CA LYS A 45 6.19 -4.09 -10.19
C LYS A 45 6.82 -3.90 -8.81
N ASP A 46 6.17 -3.12 -7.98
CA ASP A 46 6.66 -2.68 -6.67
C ASP A 46 5.90 -3.40 -5.57
N LEU A 47 6.59 -3.73 -4.48
CA LEU A 47 5.99 -4.28 -3.28
C LEU A 47 6.08 -3.24 -2.15
N ASP A 48 4.92 -2.83 -1.66
CA ASP A 48 4.78 -1.98 -0.47
C ASP A 48 4.54 -2.89 0.75
N ILE A 49 5.51 -2.96 1.66
CA ILE A 49 5.55 -3.92 2.76
C ILE A 49 5.46 -3.19 4.10
N VAL A 50 4.50 -3.56 4.92
CA VAL A 50 4.43 -3.15 6.33
C VAL A 50 4.93 -4.28 7.21
N VAL A 51 5.92 -4.00 8.03
CA VAL A 51 6.44 -4.96 9.02
C VAL A 51 5.59 -4.91 10.27
N ILE A 52 5.15 -6.08 10.73
CA ILE A 52 4.39 -6.25 11.96
C ILE A 52 5.36 -6.40 13.12
N VAL A 53 5.58 -5.30 13.84
CA VAL A 53 6.63 -5.19 14.87
C VAL A 53 6.48 -6.23 15.97
N ASP A 54 5.24 -6.51 16.40
CA ASP A 54 4.97 -7.42 17.51
C ASP A 54 5.24 -8.90 17.17
N ALA A 55 5.31 -9.23 15.88
CA ALA A 55 5.59 -10.57 15.37
C ALA A 55 7.03 -10.72 14.86
N LEU A 56 7.81 -9.63 14.82
CA LEU A 56 9.11 -9.58 14.15
C LEU A 56 10.16 -10.42 14.89
N THR A 57 10.84 -11.31 14.15
CA THR A 57 11.91 -12.17 14.65
C THR A 57 13.26 -11.84 13.99
N PRO A 58 14.39 -12.17 14.65
CA PRO A 58 15.72 -12.03 14.05
C PRO A 58 15.86 -12.80 12.73
N GLU A 59 15.24 -13.98 12.62
CA GLU A 59 15.28 -14.83 11.43
C GLU A 59 14.59 -14.15 10.23
N PHE A 60 13.51 -13.39 10.46
CA PHE A 60 12.90 -12.57 9.41
C PHE A 60 13.85 -11.49 8.91
N ILE A 61 14.53 -10.81 9.83
CA ILE A 61 15.49 -9.73 9.50
C ILE A 61 16.65 -10.31 8.67
N GLU A 62 17.21 -11.44 9.09
CA GLU A 62 18.27 -12.14 8.36
C GLU A 62 17.79 -12.53 6.95
N ARG A 63 16.62 -13.15 6.85
CA ARG A 63 16.00 -13.55 5.58
C ARG A 63 15.76 -12.34 4.66
N PHE A 64 15.33 -11.21 5.23
CA PHE A 64 15.09 -9.99 4.45
C PHE A 64 16.39 -9.46 3.84
N TRP A 65 17.48 -9.45 4.59
CA TRP A 65 18.80 -9.05 4.09
C TRP A 65 19.36 -10.02 3.05
N GLU A 66 19.17 -11.31 3.23
CA GLU A 66 19.53 -12.31 2.21
C GLU A 66 18.79 -12.03 0.90
N PHE A 67 17.49 -11.74 0.97
CA PHE A 67 16.67 -11.41 -0.19
C PHE A 67 17.15 -10.14 -0.89
N VAL A 68 17.43 -9.08 -0.15
CA VAL A 68 17.94 -7.81 -0.70
C VAL A 68 19.31 -8.01 -1.37
N LYS A 69 20.21 -8.76 -0.73
CA LYS A 69 21.54 -9.08 -1.30
C LYS A 69 21.41 -9.94 -2.57
N ALA A 70 20.57 -10.97 -2.55
CA ALA A 70 20.35 -11.84 -3.71
C ALA A 70 19.73 -11.09 -4.90
N GLY A 71 18.88 -10.10 -4.64
CA GLY A 71 18.31 -9.20 -5.65
C GLY A 71 19.29 -8.14 -6.16
N GLN A 72 20.42 -7.92 -5.46
CA GLN A 72 21.40 -6.87 -5.77
C GLN A 72 20.76 -5.47 -5.88
N TYR A 73 20.00 -5.10 -4.85
CA TYR A 73 19.27 -3.83 -4.81
C TYR A 73 20.15 -2.63 -4.46
N GLU A 74 19.83 -1.47 -5.06
CA GLU A 74 20.23 -0.17 -4.51
C GLU A 74 19.37 0.18 -3.30
N ILE A 75 19.98 0.64 -2.20
CA ILE A 75 19.30 0.91 -0.93
C ILE A 75 19.19 2.40 -0.67
N GLN A 76 17.99 2.88 -0.37
CA GLN A 76 17.72 4.22 0.14
C GLN A 76 17.06 4.10 1.51
N GLN A 77 17.53 4.86 2.48
CA GLN A 77 17.00 4.87 3.85
C GLN A 77 16.63 6.27 4.28
N LYS A 78 15.47 6.41 4.92
CA LYS A 78 15.08 7.59 5.70
C LYS A 78 14.72 7.14 7.11
N SER A 79 15.30 7.79 8.10
CA SER A 79 15.02 7.55 9.51
C SER A 79 14.66 8.87 10.17
N ASP A 80 13.57 8.90 10.94
CA ASP A 80 13.39 9.85 12.03
C ASP A 80 13.58 9.10 13.36
N SER A 81 13.58 9.83 14.49
CA SER A 81 13.87 9.26 15.81
C SER A 81 12.90 8.16 16.28
N THR A 82 11.82 7.92 15.56
CA THR A 82 10.73 7.01 15.96
C THR A 82 10.33 5.98 14.92
N ARG A 83 10.78 6.13 13.67
CA ARG A 83 10.23 5.35 12.54
C ARG A 83 11.25 5.19 11.44
N GLN A 84 11.22 4.06 10.74
CA GLN A 84 12.11 3.78 9.62
C GLN A 84 11.36 3.39 8.37
N PHE A 85 11.85 3.95 7.27
CA PHE A 85 11.42 3.64 5.93
C PHE A 85 12.63 3.29 5.09
N TYR A 86 12.57 2.13 4.44
CA TYR A 86 13.60 1.67 3.52
C TYR A 86 13.01 1.51 2.14
N ARG A 87 13.76 1.97 1.14
CA ARG A 87 13.45 1.74 -0.26
C ARG A 87 14.61 1.04 -0.92
N PHE A 88 14.33 -0.13 -1.49
CA PHE A 88 15.25 -0.94 -2.27
C PHE A 88 14.76 -0.92 -3.71
N LYS A 89 15.61 -0.51 -4.65
CA LYS A 89 15.21 -0.34 -6.05
C LYS A 89 16.26 -0.81 -7.01
N LYS A 90 15.86 -0.96 -8.27
CA LYS A 90 16.72 -1.37 -9.39
C LYS A 90 17.47 -2.68 -9.10
N PRO A 91 16.78 -3.79 -8.87
CA PRO A 91 17.47 -5.07 -8.71
C PRO A 91 18.22 -5.42 -10.00
N GLU A 92 19.46 -5.88 -9.87
CA GLU A 92 20.24 -6.40 -11.02
C GLU A 92 19.85 -7.84 -11.34
N THR A 93 19.31 -8.58 -10.36
CA THR A 93 18.87 -9.95 -10.54
C THR A 93 17.48 -10.00 -11.17
N ALA A 94 17.38 -10.69 -12.32
CA ALA A 94 16.13 -10.81 -13.05
C ALA A 94 15.04 -11.53 -12.22
N GLY A 95 13.79 -11.06 -12.36
CA GLY A 95 12.63 -11.65 -11.70
C GLY A 95 12.34 -11.11 -10.30
N TYR A 96 13.25 -10.37 -9.69
CA TYR A 96 12.99 -9.70 -8.41
C TYR A 96 12.02 -8.52 -8.58
N PRO A 97 11.26 -8.14 -7.51
CA PRO A 97 10.43 -6.94 -7.53
C PRO A 97 11.26 -5.72 -7.90
N PHE A 98 10.74 -4.85 -8.77
CA PHE A 98 11.49 -3.69 -9.25
C PHE A 98 11.84 -2.71 -8.12
N MET A 99 10.95 -2.60 -7.14
CA MET A 99 11.15 -1.82 -5.93
C MET A 99 10.50 -2.54 -4.74
N LEU A 100 11.15 -2.46 -3.59
CA LEU A 100 10.60 -2.82 -2.29
C LEU A 100 10.54 -1.56 -1.44
N GLU A 101 9.40 -1.26 -0.89
CA GLU A 101 9.22 -0.25 0.13
C GLU A 101 8.90 -0.94 1.45
N LEU A 102 9.78 -0.82 2.42
CA LEU A 102 9.64 -1.44 3.72
C LEU A 102 9.40 -0.38 4.78
N PHE A 103 8.27 -0.50 5.44
CA PHE A 103 7.85 0.40 6.51
C PHE A 103 7.83 -0.33 7.85
N SER A 104 8.42 0.28 8.89
CA SER A 104 8.37 -0.21 10.25
C SER A 104 8.20 0.94 11.24
N ARG A 105 7.43 0.68 12.29
CA ARG A 105 7.29 1.59 13.44
C ARG A 105 8.37 1.41 14.50
N LYS A 106 9.20 0.36 14.43
CA LYS A 106 10.35 0.14 15.31
C LYS A 106 11.57 0.81 14.67
N PRO A 107 12.20 1.79 15.33
CA PRO A 107 13.47 2.36 14.87
C PRO A 107 14.56 1.28 14.80
N ASP A 108 15.42 1.40 13.79
CA ASP A 108 16.64 0.59 13.64
C ASP A 108 16.46 -0.94 13.63
N PHE A 109 15.26 -1.45 13.39
CA PHE A 109 14.99 -2.89 13.43
C PHE A 109 15.85 -3.72 12.46
N LEU A 110 16.28 -3.14 11.35
CA LEU A 110 17.18 -3.80 10.38
C LEU A 110 18.66 -3.72 10.78
N ARG A 111 19.03 -2.99 11.84
CA ARG A 111 20.42 -2.85 12.28
C ARG A 111 20.94 -3.99 13.14
N GLU A 112 20.10 -4.92 13.53
CA GLU A 112 20.48 -6.07 14.36
C GLU A 112 21.30 -7.14 13.60
N GLY A 113 21.60 -6.94 12.30
CA GLY A 113 22.49 -7.76 11.49
C GLY A 113 23.73 -6.99 11.05
N ASP A 114 24.79 -7.69 10.70
CA ASP A 114 26.09 -7.14 10.26
C ASP A 114 25.94 -6.41 8.90
N ILE A 115 25.56 -5.11 8.98
CA ILE A 115 25.23 -4.26 7.82
C ILE A 115 26.35 -3.23 7.57
N SER A 116 27.62 -3.68 7.66
CA SER A 116 28.77 -2.78 7.51
C SER A 116 28.89 -2.14 6.14
N ASP A 117 28.23 -2.66 5.09
CA ASP A 117 28.40 -2.23 3.71
C ASP A 117 27.23 -1.44 3.09
N ILE A 118 26.15 -1.17 3.86
CA ILE A 118 24.98 -0.48 3.31
C ILE A 118 25.11 1.02 3.52
N ARG A 119 25.38 1.76 2.43
CA ARG A 119 25.27 3.21 2.43
C ARG A 119 23.82 3.62 2.39
N ALA A 120 23.32 4.19 3.49
CA ALA A 120 22.05 4.92 3.49
C ALA A 120 22.15 6.11 2.52
N ILE A 121 21.33 6.12 1.48
CA ILE A 121 21.19 7.27 0.58
C ILE A 121 20.04 8.10 1.12
N PRO A 122 20.23 9.41 1.42
CA PRO A 122 19.12 10.27 1.85
C PRO A 122 18.02 10.26 0.80
N LEU A 123 16.78 9.96 1.22
CA LEU A 123 15.61 10.14 0.38
C LEU A 123 15.40 11.65 0.23
N ALA A 124 15.73 12.20 -0.95
CA ALA A 124 15.24 13.50 -1.33
C ALA A 124 13.73 13.37 -1.60
N GLU A 125 12.93 13.99 -0.75
CA GLU A 125 11.53 14.42 -0.93
C GLU A 125 10.42 13.41 -1.29
N ASP A 126 10.69 12.20 -1.77
CA ASP A 126 9.66 11.26 -2.23
C ASP A 126 9.42 10.08 -1.26
N VAL A 127 8.99 10.36 -0.03
CA VAL A 127 8.31 9.34 0.78
C VAL A 127 6.96 9.07 0.13
N SER A 128 6.66 7.81 -0.20
CA SER A 128 5.34 7.51 -0.76
C SER A 128 4.26 8.00 0.21
N SER A 129 3.18 8.55 -0.32
CA SER A 129 2.05 9.02 0.50
C SER A 129 1.51 7.92 1.41
N LEU A 130 1.59 6.66 1.00
CA LEU A 130 1.20 5.50 1.81
C LEU A 130 2.10 5.34 3.04
N SER A 131 3.41 5.53 2.90
CA SER A 131 4.34 5.42 4.03
C SER A 131 4.08 6.50 5.09
N ALA A 132 3.74 7.73 4.66
CA ALA A 132 3.38 8.81 5.56
C ALA A 132 2.08 8.51 6.33
N ILE A 133 1.10 7.90 5.67
CA ILE A 133 -0.19 7.52 6.27
C ILE A 133 0.00 6.46 7.37
N LEU A 134 0.94 5.53 7.20
CA LEU A 134 1.24 4.49 8.19
C LEU A 134 1.91 5.03 9.47
N LEU A 135 2.26 6.31 9.48
CA LEU A 135 2.67 7.02 10.68
C LEU A 135 1.50 7.30 11.63
N ASP A 136 0.29 7.35 11.12
CA ASP A 136 -0.92 7.51 11.90
C ASP A 136 -1.29 6.20 12.62
N ASP A 137 -1.59 6.30 13.93
CA ASP A 137 -1.86 5.14 14.77
C ASP A 137 -3.17 4.43 14.38
N ASP A 138 -4.18 5.19 13.96
CA ASP A 138 -5.46 4.64 13.57
C ASP A 138 -5.35 3.84 12.25
N TYR A 139 -4.59 4.35 11.26
CA TYR A 139 -4.35 3.62 10.01
C TYR A 139 -3.49 2.37 10.20
N TYR A 140 -2.46 2.45 11.05
CA TYR A 140 -1.67 1.27 11.37
C TYR A 140 -2.48 0.24 12.15
N GLY A 141 -3.24 0.68 13.15
CA GLY A 141 -4.14 -0.18 13.92
C GLY A 141 -5.22 -0.84 13.06
N LEU A 142 -5.70 -0.12 12.02
CA LEU A 142 -6.65 -0.67 11.06
C LEU A 142 -6.06 -1.88 10.30
N ILE A 143 -4.79 -1.77 9.85
CA ILE A 143 -4.11 -2.87 9.18
C ILE A 143 -3.95 -4.08 10.10
N GLN A 144 -3.57 -3.86 11.37
CA GLN A 144 -3.36 -4.95 12.33
C GLN A 144 -4.66 -5.65 12.73
N ARG A 145 -5.75 -4.90 12.90
CA ARG A 145 -7.04 -5.41 13.39
C ARG A 145 -7.65 -6.48 12.50
N ASP A 146 -7.57 -6.29 11.18
CA ASP A 146 -8.25 -7.16 10.20
C ASP A 146 -7.29 -8.07 9.44
N ARG A 147 -6.12 -8.27 9.99
CA ARG A 147 -5.16 -9.22 9.47
C ARG A 147 -5.71 -10.64 9.60
N ARG A 148 -5.67 -11.40 8.52
CA ARG A 148 -6.11 -12.79 8.47
C ARG A 148 -4.91 -13.73 8.42
N ASP A 149 -4.96 -14.83 9.16
CA ASP A 149 -3.90 -15.82 9.19
C ASP A 149 -3.60 -16.35 7.77
N GLY A 150 -2.32 -16.37 7.42
CA GLY A 150 -1.84 -16.85 6.12
C GLY A 150 -2.13 -15.93 4.93
N VAL A 151 -2.76 -14.76 5.14
CA VAL A 151 -2.98 -13.76 4.09
C VAL A 151 -1.96 -12.64 4.23
N ILE A 152 -1.13 -12.48 3.21
CA ILE A 152 0.00 -11.53 3.20
C ILE A 152 -0.36 -10.14 2.67
N TRP A 153 -1.64 -9.84 2.43
CA TRP A 153 -2.09 -8.53 1.95
C TRP A 153 -3.31 -8.06 2.73
N VAL A 154 -3.52 -6.74 2.78
CA VAL A 154 -4.76 -6.14 3.28
C VAL A 154 -5.82 -6.12 2.19
N ASP A 155 -7.08 -6.35 2.59
CA ASP A 155 -8.20 -6.46 1.66
C ASP A 155 -8.87 -5.10 1.37
N ALA A 156 -9.83 -5.08 0.47
CA ALA A 156 -10.52 -3.89 -0.03
C ALA A 156 -11.07 -2.94 1.06
N PRO A 157 -11.68 -3.43 2.18
CA PRO A 157 -12.15 -2.56 3.26
C PRO A 157 -11.07 -1.71 3.91
N ILE A 158 -9.83 -2.19 3.95
CA ILE A 158 -8.69 -1.48 4.54
C ILE A 158 -7.94 -0.69 3.48
N LEU A 159 -7.77 -1.26 2.27
CA LEU A 159 -7.10 -0.57 1.18
C LEU A 159 -7.84 0.68 0.74
N SER A 160 -9.18 0.68 0.74
CA SER A 160 -9.98 1.82 0.28
C SER A 160 -9.69 3.09 1.09
N PRO A 161 -9.78 3.12 2.44
CA PRO A 161 -9.41 4.31 3.21
C PRO A 161 -7.93 4.68 3.10
N LEU A 162 -7.00 3.72 3.01
CA LEU A 162 -5.59 4.01 2.78
C LEU A 162 -5.36 4.74 1.45
N LYS A 163 -6.02 4.29 0.38
CA LYS A 163 -5.94 4.94 -0.94
C LYS A 163 -6.63 6.30 -0.97
N ALA A 164 -7.76 6.44 -0.27
CA ALA A 164 -8.47 7.71 -0.13
C ALA A 164 -7.58 8.75 0.58
N LYS A 165 -6.92 8.37 1.68
CA LYS A 165 -5.98 9.25 2.39
C LYS A 165 -4.79 9.64 1.52
N ALA A 166 -4.21 8.68 0.76
CA ALA A 166 -3.12 8.96 -0.16
C ALA A 166 -3.53 9.97 -1.25
N TRP A 167 -4.74 9.84 -1.78
CA TRP A 167 -5.28 10.80 -2.73
C TRP A 167 -5.45 12.20 -2.12
N LEU A 168 -5.98 12.29 -0.90
CA LEU A 168 -6.15 13.55 -0.18
C LEU A 168 -4.80 14.24 0.08
N ASP A 169 -3.81 13.50 0.57
CA ASP A 169 -2.47 14.00 0.85
C ASP A 169 -1.82 14.56 -0.42
N LEU A 170 -1.71 13.76 -1.48
CA LEU A 170 -1.09 14.18 -2.73
C LEU A 170 -1.83 15.36 -3.38
N SER A 171 -3.17 15.36 -3.33
CA SER A 171 -3.98 16.46 -3.85
C SER A 171 -3.75 17.75 -3.05
N GLY A 172 -3.64 17.64 -1.72
CA GLY A 172 -3.34 18.77 -0.84
C GLY A 172 -1.96 19.35 -1.10
N ARG A 173 -0.94 18.49 -1.17
CA ARG A 173 0.45 18.87 -1.44
C ARG A 173 0.59 19.53 -2.82
N LYS A 174 -0.08 18.99 -3.84
CA LYS A 174 -0.09 19.61 -5.17
C LYS A 174 -0.74 20.99 -5.16
N ARG A 175 -1.87 21.17 -4.44
CA ARG A 175 -2.50 22.49 -4.25
C ARG A 175 -1.60 23.46 -3.49
N ALA A 176 -0.74 22.96 -2.59
CA ALA A 176 0.27 23.75 -1.90
C ALA A 176 1.49 24.10 -2.77
N GLY A 177 1.53 23.68 -4.02
CA GLY A 177 2.56 24.04 -5.00
C GLY A 177 3.70 23.02 -5.14
N GLU A 178 3.58 21.84 -4.51
CA GLU A 178 4.57 20.79 -4.71
C GLU A 178 4.45 20.17 -6.12
N LYS A 179 5.60 19.77 -6.66
CA LYS A 179 5.66 19.08 -7.97
C LYS A 179 5.24 17.62 -7.82
N ILE A 180 3.93 17.38 -7.91
CA ILE A 180 3.35 16.04 -7.84
C ILE A 180 2.72 15.70 -9.19
N ASP A 181 3.03 14.50 -9.70
CA ASP A 181 2.44 14.00 -10.94
C ASP A 181 0.92 13.80 -10.76
N SER A 182 0.15 14.33 -11.70
CA SER A 182 -1.29 14.15 -11.70
C SER A 182 -1.72 12.70 -11.85
N ASP A 183 -0.93 11.89 -12.53
CA ASP A 183 -1.25 10.48 -12.72
C ASP A 183 -1.05 9.68 -11.42
N ASP A 184 -0.10 10.10 -10.57
CA ASP A 184 0.05 9.54 -9.23
C ASP A 184 -1.15 9.82 -8.33
N ILE A 185 -1.75 11.02 -8.44
CA ILE A 185 -2.98 11.36 -7.72
C ILE A 185 -4.14 10.53 -8.27
N LYS A 186 -4.35 10.56 -9.58
CA LYS A 186 -5.47 9.86 -10.25
C LYS A 186 -5.47 8.35 -10.02
N LYS A 187 -4.28 7.72 -9.89
CA LYS A 187 -4.20 6.28 -9.62
C LYS A 187 -4.84 5.91 -8.28
N HIS A 188 -4.64 6.72 -7.24
CA HIS A 188 -5.24 6.46 -5.93
C HIS A 188 -6.76 6.57 -5.95
N LEU A 189 -7.31 7.62 -6.59
CA LEU A 189 -8.76 7.75 -6.78
C LEU A 189 -9.34 6.53 -7.53
N ARG A 190 -8.73 6.17 -8.66
CA ARG A 190 -9.17 5.00 -9.43
C ARG A 190 -9.07 3.69 -8.64
N ASP A 191 -8.06 3.54 -7.78
CA ASP A 191 -7.92 2.36 -6.94
C ASP A 191 -9.05 2.29 -5.89
N VAL A 192 -9.44 3.42 -5.25
CA VAL A 192 -10.59 3.45 -4.34
C VAL A 192 -11.87 3.02 -5.07
N LEU A 193 -12.16 3.65 -6.21
CA LEU A 193 -13.35 3.34 -6.99
C LEU A 193 -13.36 1.85 -7.41
N ARG A 194 -12.22 1.31 -7.84
CA ARG A 194 -12.10 -0.10 -8.22
C ARG A 194 -12.29 -1.05 -7.03
N LEU A 195 -11.68 -0.77 -5.87
CA LEU A 195 -11.80 -1.61 -4.68
C LEU A 195 -13.24 -1.70 -4.18
N VAL A 196 -13.97 -0.61 -4.27
CA VAL A 196 -15.39 -0.59 -3.86
C VAL A 196 -16.27 -1.45 -4.78
N SER A 197 -15.90 -1.64 -6.04
CA SER A 197 -16.67 -2.51 -6.96
C SER A 197 -16.72 -3.97 -6.54
N ILE A 198 -15.80 -4.42 -5.68
CA ILE A 198 -15.78 -5.81 -5.16
C ILE A 198 -16.41 -5.95 -3.77
N LEU A 199 -16.87 -4.87 -3.17
CA LEU A 199 -17.60 -4.91 -1.91
C LEU A 199 -19.08 -5.26 -2.17
N PRO A 200 -19.72 -6.11 -1.36
CA PRO A 200 -21.16 -6.32 -1.41
C PRO A 200 -21.94 -5.00 -1.27
N SER A 201 -23.11 -4.90 -1.88
CA SER A 201 -23.92 -3.67 -1.87
C SER A 201 -24.43 -3.27 -0.48
N ASP A 202 -24.55 -4.24 0.42
CA ASP A 202 -24.97 -4.07 1.82
C ASP A 202 -23.78 -4.06 2.80
N PHE A 203 -22.56 -4.06 2.27
CA PHE A 203 -21.32 -4.08 3.07
C PHE A 203 -21.21 -2.83 3.94
N LYS A 204 -20.87 -3.06 5.21
CA LYS A 204 -20.57 -2.00 6.19
C LYS A 204 -19.31 -2.34 6.95
N TYR A 205 -18.46 -1.35 7.14
CA TYR A 205 -17.22 -1.50 7.85
C TYR A 205 -17.02 -0.35 8.86
N GLU A 206 -16.81 -0.71 10.13
CA GLU A 206 -16.63 0.26 11.20
C GLU A 206 -15.21 0.80 11.22
N LEU A 207 -15.05 2.06 10.83
CA LEU A 207 -13.77 2.78 10.84
C LEU A 207 -13.60 3.57 12.15
N PRO A 208 -12.35 3.80 12.61
CA PRO A 208 -12.03 4.82 13.59
C PRO A 208 -12.54 6.20 13.16
N GLN A 209 -12.87 7.06 14.12
CA GLN A 209 -13.49 8.37 13.85
C GLN A 209 -12.61 9.28 12.99
N SER A 210 -11.29 9.25 13.19
CA SER A 210 -10.34 10.02 12.37
C SER A 210 -10.38 9.58 10.90
N ILE A 211 -10.45 8.28 10.67
CA ILE A 211 -10.51 7.71 9.31
C ILE A 211 -11.88 7.97 8.66
N LYS A 212 -12.98 7.95 9.44
CA LYS A 212 -14.30 8.40 8.94
C LYS A 212 -14.24 9.84 8.44
N GLN A 213 -13.61 10.75 9.20
CA GLN A 213 -13.45 12.15 8.78
C GLN A 213 -12.64 12.26 7.48
N ASP A 214 -11.57 11.49 7.33
CA ASP A 214 -10.81 11.44 6.08
C ASP A 214 -11.69 10.93 4.91
N MET A 215 -12.53 9.92 5.14
CA MET A 215 -13.44 9.40 4.12
C MET A 215 -14.54 10.42 3.75
N GLU A 216 -15.07 11.16 4.71
CA GLU A 216 -16.01 12.28 4.45
C GLU A 216 -15.35 13.35 3.58
N GLN A 217 -14.12 13.74 3.93
CA GLN A 217 -13.34 14.71 3.16
C GLN A 217 -13.04 14.20 1.75
N PHE A 218 -12.69 12.90 1.62
CA PHE A 218 -12.47 12.26 0.33
C PHE A 218 -13.73 12.36 -0.55
N LEU A 219 -14.90 11.98 -0.03
CA LEU A 219 -16.16 12.04 -0.76
C LEU A 219 -16.51 13.46 -1.19
N ASP A 220 -16.31 14.44 -0.30
CA ASP A 220 -16.60 15.86 -0.60
C ASP A 220 -15.70 16.41 -1.72
N GLN A 221 -14.44 16.01 -1.79
CA GLN A 221 -13.55 16.48 -2.85
C GLN A 221 -13.66 15.63 -4.13
N ALA A 222 -13.88 14.32 -4.02
CA ALA A 222 -13.93 13.42 -5.17
C ALA A 222 -15.15 13.64 -6.07
N LYS A 223 -16.25 14.22 -5.56
CA LYS A 223 -17.47 14.53 -6.34
C LYS A 223 -17.22 15.48 -7.51
N ASP A 224 -16.20 16.33 -7.40
CA ASP A 224 -15.84 17.32 -8.41
C ASP A 224 -14.82 16.79 -9.44
N GLU A 225 -14.38 15.54 -9.29
CA GLU A 225 -13.43 14.92 -10.20
C GLU A 225 -14.10 14.35 -11.46
N SER A 226 -13.39 14.42 -12.56
CA SER A 226 -13.82 13.77 -13.81
C SER A 226 -13.09 12.44 -13.96
N VAL A 227 -13.84 11.32 -13.79
CA VAL A 227 -13.28 9.96 -13.84
C VAL A 227 -14.04 9.11 -14.84
N ASP A 228 -13.31 8.51 -15.76
CA ASP A 228 -13.84 7.44 -16.59
C ASP A 228 -13.89 6.14 -15.76
N LEU A 229 -15.09 5.62 -15.52
CA LEU A 229 -15.33 4.37 -14.80
C LEU A 229 -15.13 3.12 -15.66
N SER A 230 -14.89 3.27 -16.97
CA SER A 230 -14.61 2.14 -17.85
C SER A 230 -13.33 1.43 -17.38
N GLY A 231 -13.40 0.10 -17.26
CA GLY A 231 -12.27 -0.70 -16.76
C GLY A 231 -12.03 -0.62 -15.23
N LEU A 232 -12.95 -0.02 -14.47
CA LEU A 232 -12.95 -0.05 -12.99
C LEU A 232 -13.92 -1.09 -12.40
N ASN A 233 -14.40 -2.00 -13.23
CA ASN A 233 -15.27 -3.13 -12.85
C ASN A 233 -16.67 -2.73 -12.32
N HIS A 234 -17.14 -1.53 -12.62
CA HIS A 234 -18.50 -1.11 -12.34
C HIS A 234 -19.47 -1.54 -13.45
N PRO A 235 -20.77 -1.74 -13.14
CA PRO A 235 -21.79 -2.01 -14.14
C PRO A 235 -21.84 -0.93 -15.23
N LYS A 236 -22.21 -1.31 -16.46
CA LYS A 236 -22.41 -0.35 -17.54
C LYS A 236 -23.48 0.68 -17.15
N GLY A 237 -23.17 1.97 -17.32
CA GLY A 237 -24.07 3.05 -17.00
C GLY A 237 -23.94 3.59 -15.57
N SER A 238 -23.08 3.00 -14.73
CA SER A 238 -22.72 3.60 -13.45
C SER A 238 -22.08 4.98 -13.66
N ASN A 239 -22.41 5.90 -12.79
CA ASN A 239 -21.79 7.23 -12.73
C ASN A 239 -20.99 7.40 -11.43
N LEU A 240 -20.15 8.42 -11.37
CA LEU A 240 -19.30 8.66 -10.19
C LEU A 240 -20.13 8.85 -8.91
N ALA A 241 -21.28 9.54 -8.99
CA ALA A 241 -22.12 9.79 -7.82
C ALA A 241 -22.66 8.49 -7.21
N ASP A 242 -23.04 7.50 -8.03
CA ASP A 242 -23.49 6.18 -7.55
C ASP A 242 -22.38 5.47 -6.80
N VAL A 243 -21.15 5.49 -7.33
CA VAL A 243 -19.99 4.84 -6.69
C VAL A 243 -19.62 5.56 -5.39
N LEU A 244 -19.64 6.89 -5.36
CA LEU A 244 -19.39 7.65 -4.12
C LEU A 244 -20.47 7.38 -3.06
N ASN A 245 -21.73 7.21 -3.45
CA ASN A 245 -22.79 6.79 -2.53
C ASN A 245 -22.57 5.38 -1.98
N GLN A 246 -22.08 4.43 -2.78
CA GLN A 246 -21.70 3.11 -2.30
C GLN A 246 -20.56 3.20 -1.27
N ILE A 247 -19.53 4.02 -1.52
CA ILE A 247 -18.45 4.27 -0.55
C ILE A 247 -19.01 4.83 0.75
N LYS A 248 -19.90 5.82 0.66
CA LYS A 248 -20.56 6.41 1.83
C LYS A 248 -21.32 5.37 2.66
N GLN A 249 -22.10 4.51 2.01
CA GLN A 249 -22.86 3.45 2.69
C GLN A 249 -21.96 2.41 3.34
N ALA A 250 -20.79 2.11 2.72
CA ALA A 250 -19.85 1.10 3.21
C ALA A 250 -19.05 1.56 4.44
N PHE A 251 -18.74 2.86 4.56
CA PHE A 251 -17.73 3.34 5.51
C PHE A 251 -18.23 4.44 6.47
N LEU A 252 -19.39 5.02 6.22
CA LEU A 252 -19.99 6.09 7.04
C LEU A 252 -21.42 5.75 7.51
#